data_9d2ad7bc92e4a6ae79340ac3da70f1d3
#
_entry.id   9d2ad7bc92e4a6ae79340ac3da70f1d3
#
_cell.length_a   1.000
_cell.length_b   1.000
_cell.length_c   1.000
_cell.angle_alpha   90.00
_cell.angle_beta   90.00
_cell.angle_gamma   90.00
#
_symmetry.space_group_name_H-M   'P 1'
#
loop_
_entity.id
_entity.type
_entity.pdbx_description
1 polymer ?
#
loop_
_entity_poly.entity_id
_entity_poly.type
_entity_poly.pdbx_seq_one_letter_code
_entity_poly.pdbx_strand_id
1 'polypeptide(L)'
;MRAYLDYNSTSPLRSEAKQAMIDAMTVVGNPSSVHLEGRAAKTLIENARLKIAEAIGAVGADIIFTSGATESAALALAGRDIVCSRLEHEAVTSWCSAKLSADRLGIVEIKEPQQSALQVANSETGILQKHVQGIW
;
A
#
# COMPACT_ATOMS: atom_id res chain seq x y z
N MET A 1 16.85 28.91 0.49
CA MET A 1 16.20 27.79 1.21
C MET A 1 15.84 26.72 0.17
N ARG A 2 16.22 25.45 0.38
CA ARG A 2 15.85 24.36 -0.55
C ARG A 2 14.50 23.79 -0.12
N ALA A 3 13.52 23.71 -1.05
CA ALA A 3 12.26 23.03 -0.83
C ALA A 3 12.38 21.57 -1.29
N TYR A 4 11.93 20.63 -0.46
CA TYR A 4 11.78 19.22 -0.84
C TYR A 4 10.35 19.01 -1.36
N LEU A 5 10.21 18.56 -2.61
CA LEU A 5 8.92 18.43 -3.29
C LEU A 5 8.58 17.00 -3.72
N ASP A 6 9.39 16.04 -3.32
CA ASP A 6 9.26 14.64 -3.74
C ASP A 6 8.60 13.77 -2.66
N TYR A 7 7.50 14.25 -2.09
CA TYR A 7 6.71 13.48 -1.11
C TYR A 7 6.08 12.22 -1.69
N ASN A 8 5.95 12.17 -3.01
CA ASN A 8 5.44 10.99 -3.71
C ASN A 8 6.41 9.80 -3.59
N SER A 9 7.71 10.06 -3.72
CA SER A 9 8.75 9.05 -3.54
C SER A 9 8.92 8.68 -2.06
N THR A 10 9.06 9.68 -1.19
CA THR A 10 9.14 9.45 0.27
C THR A 10 8.76 10.70 1.04
N SER A 11 7.99 10.53 2.09
CA SER A 11 7.62 11.62 3.00
C SER A 11 8.53 11.65 4.23
N PRO A 12 8.80 12.83 4.82
CA PRO A 12 9.48 12.92 6.09
C PRO A 12 8.79 12.10 7.18
N LEU A 13 9.57 11.40 7.98
CA LEU A 13 9.04 10.61 9.08
C LEU A 13 8.40 11.53 10.13
N ARG A 14 7.16 11.29 10.48
CA ARG A 14 6.44 12.04 11.51
C ARG A 14 7.05 11.76 12.89
N SER A 15 7.03 12.75 13.78
CA SER A 15 7.61 12.64 15.13
C SER A 15 7.01 11.48 15.92
N GLU A 16 5.69 11.28 15.84
CA GLU A 16 4.97 10.20 16.51
C GLU A 16 5.38 8.82 15.99
N ALA A 17 5.56 8.70 14.68
CA ALA A 17 6.02 7.46 14.05
C ALA A 17 7.46 7.14 14.46
N LYS A 18 8.35 8.16 14.49
CA LYS A 18 9.72 8.01 14.95
C LYS A 18 9.78 7.53 16.41
N GLN A 19 8.96 8.12 17.28
CA GLN A 19 8.91 7.72 18.69
C GLN A 19 8.42 6.29 18.85
N ALA A 20 7.33 5.91 18.13
CA ALA A 20 6.82 4.54 18.14
C ALA A 20 7.86 3.51 17.67
N MET A 21 8.68 3.85 16.68
CA MET A 21 9.80 2.99 16.25
C MET A 21 10.86 2.84 17.33
N ILE A 22 11.25 3.94 17.99
CA ILE A 22 12.23 3.92 19.10
C ILE A 22 11.71 3.04 20.24
N ASP A 23 10.45 3.18 20.62
CA ASP A 23 9.83 2.40 21.68
C ASP A 23 9.79 0.91 21.31
N ALA A 24 9.44 0.58 20.07
CA ALA A 24 9.41 -0.79 19.57
C ALA A 24 10.80 -1.45 19.57
N MET A 25 11.88 -0.70 19.32
CA MET A 25 13.25 -1.21 19.36
C MET A 25 13.69 -1.67 20.75
N THR A 26 13.00 -1.25 21.82
CA THR A 26 13.27 -1.72 23.19
C THR A 26 12.65 -3.09 23.49
N VAL A 27 11.73 -3.55 22.66
CA VAL A 27 11.03 -4.84 22.84
C VAL A 27 11.90 -5.97 22.33
N VAL A 28 12.38 -6.81 23.24
CA VAL A 28 13.14 -8.02 22.91
C VAL A 28 12.22 -9.21 22.91
N GLY A 29 12.09 -9.90 21.76
CA GLY A 29 11.25 -11.09 21.67
C GLY A 29 10.95 -11.51 20.23
N ASN A 30 10.84 -12.81 20.02
CA ASN A 30 10.34 -13.35 18.77
C ASN A 30 8.81 -13.50 18.89
N PRO A 31 8.00 -12.86 18.02
CA PRO A 31 6.53 -12.92 18.09
C PRO A 31 5.95 -14.32 17.88
N SER A 32 6.74 -15.28 17.41
CA SER A 32 6.35 -16.69 17.33
C SER A 32 6.58 -17.49 18.61
N SER A 33 7.29 -16.90 19.60
CA SER A 33 7.58 -17.58 20.87
C SER A 33 6.41 -17.46 21.85
N VAL A 34 6.22 -18.52 22.67
CA VAL A 34 5.09 -18.60 23.62
C VAL A 34 5.35 -17.98 24.98
N HIS A 35 6.60 -17.61 25.29
CA HIS A 35 7.00 -16.97 26.56
C HIS A 35 6.60 -15.48 26.57
N LEU A 36 6.81 -14.80 27.72
CA LEU A 36 6.34 -13.44 27.97
C LEU A 36 6.82 -12.44 26.91
N GLU A 37 8.10 -12.47 26.60
CA GLU A 37 8.76 -11.55 25.66
C GLU A 37 8.23 -11.76 24.23
N GLY A 38 8.01 -13.01 23.82
CA GLY A 38 7.42 -13.33 22.52
C GLY A 38 5.97 -12.84 22.42
N ARG A 39 5.18 -13.01 23.48
CA ARG A 39 3.82 -12.48 23.53
C ARG A 39 3.79 -10.96 23.49
N ALA A 40 4.72 -10.27 24.17
CA ALA A 40 4.84 -8.81 24.12
C ALA A 40 5.13 -8.33 22.70
N ALA A 41 6.09 -8.94 22.02
CA ALA A 41 6.42 -8.63 20.61
C ALA A 41 5.21 -8.89 19.67
N LYS A 42 4.51 -10.02 19.86
CA LYS A 42 3.30 -10.34 19.09
C LYS A 42 2.19 -9.30 19.32
N THR A 43 1.96 -8.90 20.57
CA THR A 43 0.94 -7.89 20.92
C THR A 43 1.23 -6.56 20.22
N LEU A 44 2.48 -6.14 20.12
CA LEU A 44 2.87 -4.92 19.41
C LEU A 44 2.45 -4.98 17.93
N ILE A 45 2.74 -6.09 17.26
CA ILE A 45 2.39 -6.30 15.85
C ILE A 45 0.87 -6.33 15.65
N GLU A 46 0.13 -7.09 16.47
CA GLU A 46 -1.31 -7.21 16.35
C GLU A 46 -2.03 -5.88 16.64
N ASN A 47 -1.55 -5.11 17.60
CA ASN A 47 -2.08 -3.77 17.87
C ASN A 47 -1.84 -2.82 16.67
N ALA A 48 -0.68 -2.90 16.02
CA ALA A 48 -0.40 -2.12 14.81
C ALA A 48 -1.34 -2.53 13.67
N ARG A 49 -1.58 -3.83 13.49
CA ARG A 49 -2.50 -4.40 12.50
C ARG A 49 -3.93 -3.88 12.68
N LEU A 50 -4.43 -3.95 13.92
CA LEU A 50 -5.78 -3.44 14.27
C LEU A 50 -5.91 -1.94 13.98
N LYS A 51 -4.94 -1.13 14.41
CA LYS A 51 -4.94 0.32 14.16
C LYS A 51 -4.95 0.68 12.67
N ILE A 52 -4.23 -0.09 11.85
CA ILE A 52 -4.24 0.11 10.40
C ILE A 52 -5.63 -0.25 9.84
N ALA A 53 -6.18 -1.41 10.21
CA ALA A 53 -7.50 -1.83 9.77
C ALA A 53 -8.59 -0.80 10.11
N GLU A 54 -8.56 -0.25 11.33
CA GLU A 54 -9.45 0.82 11.76
C GLU A 54 -9.27 2.09 10.94
N ALA A 55 -8.02 2.53 10.74
CA ALA A 55 -7.70 3.77 10.03
C ALA A 55 -8.13 3.77 8.55
N ILE A 56 -8.13 2.60 7.91
CA ILE A 56 -8.56 2.46 6.50
C ILE A 56 -9.99 1.93 6.35
N GLY A 57 -10.74 1.76 7.46
CA GLY A 57 -12.11 1.24 7.43
C GLY A 57 -12.23 -0.24 7.05
N ALA A 58 -11.17 -1.03 7.24
CA ALA A 58 -11.09 -2.44 6.89
C ALA A 58 -11.14 -3.36 8.13
N VAL A 59 -11.95 -3.00 9.12
CA VAL A 59 -12.13 -3.81 10.35
C VAL A 59 -12.68 -5.18 9.96
N GLY A 60 -12.00 -6.23 10.41
CA GLY A 60 -12.36 -7.63 10.09
C GLY A 60 -11.67 -8.18 8.83
N ALA A 61 -10.91 -7.37 8.11
CA ALA A 61 -10.07 -7.85 7.03
C ALA A 61 -8.67 -8.27 7.53
N ASP A 62 -8.05 -9.19 6.80
CA ASP A 62 -6.67 -9.61 7.05
C ASP A 62 -5.70 -8.54 6.52
N ILE A 63 -4.92 -7.95 7.41
CA ILE A 63 -3.85 -7.00 7.06
C ILE A 63 -2.53 -7.76 7.02
N ILE A 64 -1.85 -7.75 5.90
CA ILE A 64 -0.55 -8.39 5.70
C ILE A 64 0.53 -7.32 5.59
N PHE A 65 1.54 -7.38 6.46
CA PHE A 65 2.72 -6.52 6.35
C PHE A 65 3.67 -7.07 5.29
N THR A 66 4.16 -6.19 4.43
CA THR A 66 5.12 -6.48 3.36
C THR A 66 6.34 -5.57 3.48
N SER A 67 7.39 -5.84 2.73
CA SER A 67 8.57 -4.98 2.66
C SER A 67 8.32 -3.63 1.98
N GLY A 68 7.22 -3.51 1.22
CA GLY A 68 6.86 -2.29 0.51
C GLY A 68 5.79 -2.51 -0.56
N ALA A 69 5.43 -1.42 -1.26
CA ALA A 69 4.37 -1.44 -2.27
C ALA A 69 4.66 -2.40 -3.44
N THR A 70 5.92 -2.59 -3.81
CA THR A 70 6.31 -3.53 -4.88
C THR A 70 5.95 -4.97 -4.54
N GLU A 71 6.24 -5.41 -3.30
CA GLU A 71 5.85 -6.74 -2.83
C GLU A 71 4.33 -6.86 -2.68
N SER A 72 3.67 -5.83 -2.15
CA SER A 72 2.21 -5.79 -2.04
C SER A 72 1.53 -5.93 -3.40
N ALA A 73 2.02 -5.22 -4.41
CA ALA A 73 1.50 -5.30 -5.77
C ALA A 73 1.71 -6.71 -6.37
N ALA A 74 2.88 -7.31 -6.17
CA ALA A 74 3.14 -8.68 -6.61
C ALA A 74 2.18 -9.69 -5.97
N LEU A 75 1.98 -9.61 -4.65
CA LEU A 75 1.06 -10.51 -3.93
C LEU A 75 -0.40 -10.32 -4.35
N ALA A 76 -0.80 -9.06 -4.62
CA ALA A 76 -2.18 -8.75 -4.99
C ALA A 76 -2.51 -9.08 -6.45
N LEU A 77 -1.56 -8.91 -7.38
CA LEU A 77 -1.86 -8.87 -8.81
C LEU A 77 -1.30 -10.05 -9.60
N ALA A 78 -0.23 -10.70 -9.13
CA ALA A 78 0.42 -11.77 -9.90
C ALA A 78 -0.52 -12.94 -10.21
N GLY A 79 -0.57 -13.33 -11.48
CA GLY A 79 -1.35 -14.48 -11.96
C GLY A 79 -2.87 -14.29 -11.98
N ARG A 80 -3.36 -13.05 -11.92
CA ARG A 80 -4.81 -12.75 -11.84
C ARG A 80 -5.42 -12.16 -13.11
N ASP A 81 -4.69 -12.09 -14.23
CA ASP A 81 -5.15 -11.51 -15.50
C ASP A 81 -5.71 -10.08 -15.38
N ILE A 82 -5.13 -9.30 -14.45
CA ILE A 82 -5.52 -7.92 -14.22
C ILE A 82 -4.99 -7.03 -15.35
N VAL A 83 -5.80 -6.05 -15.76
CA VAL A 83 -5.41 -5.00 -16.70
C VAL A 83 -5.14 -3.68 -15.98
N CYS A 84 -4.22 -2.89 -16.50
CA CYS A 84 -3.91 -1.57 -15.97
C CYS A 84 -3.65 -0.56 -17.09
N SER A 85 -3.48 0.70 -16.75
CA SER A 85 -3.00 1.73 -17.67
C SER A 85 -1.47 1.67 -17.78
N ARG A 86 -0.92 2.14 -18.90
CA ARG A 86 0.52 2.39 -19.07
C ARG A 86 1.03 3.53 -18.19
N LEU A 87 0.13 4.29 -17.58
CA LEU A 87 0.45 5.36 -16.65
C LEU A 87 0.70 4.85 -15.22
N GLU A 88 0.50 3.55 -14.97
CA GLU A 88 0.76 2.96 -13.67
C GLU A 88 2.26 2.80 -13.40
N HIS A 89 2.63 2.82 -12.12
CA HIS A 89 4.00 2.57 -11.67
C HIS A 89 4.45 1.16 -12.09
N GLU A 90 5.74 0.98 -12.33
CA GLU A 90 6.35 -0.29 -12.76
C GLU A 90 6.00 -1.46 -11.83
N ALA A 91 5.89 -1.21 -10.52
CA ALA A 91 5.47 -2.23 -9.55
C ALA A 91 4.09 -2.85 -9.85
N VAL A 92 3.20 -2.12 -10.56
CA VAL A 92 1.89 -2.60 -11.00
C VAL A 92 1.96 -3.17 -12.41
N THR A 93 2.58 -2.45 -13.36
CA THR A 93 2.66 -2.88 -14.76
C THR A 93 3.43 -4.17 -14.97
N SER A 94 4.35 -4.52 -14.05
CA SER A 94 5.06 -5.79 -14.06
C SER A 94 4.17 -7.03 -13.89
N TRP A 95 2.97 -6.86 -13.31
CA TRP A 95 2.04 -7.95 -13.00
C TRP A 95 0.72 -7.86 -13.76
N CYS A 96 0.50 -6.77 -14.48
CA CYS A 96 -0.73 -6.50 -15.20
C CYS A 96 -0.50 -6.36 -16.70
N SER A 97 -1.55 -6.57 -17.49
CA SER A 97 -1.54 -6.23 -18.91
C SER A 97 -1.90 -4.75 -19.10
N ALA A 98 -1.00 -3.94 -19.67
CA ALA A 98 -1.21 -2.51 -19.91
C ALA A 98 -2.17 -2.25 -21.08
N LYS A 99 -3.48 -2.50 -20.88
CA LYS A 99 -4.53 -2.42 -21.91
C LYS A 99 -5.50 -1.26 -21.73
N LEU A 100 -5.55 -0.64 -20.54
CA LEU A 100 -6.46 0.47 -20.28
C LEU A 100 -5.91 1.75 -20.91
N SER A 101 -6.78 2.45 -21.65
CA SER A 101 -6.46 3.75 -22.23
C SER A 101 -6.81 4.90 -21.29
N ALA A 102 -6.03 5.97 -21.36
CA ALA A 102 -6.35 7.22 -20.75
C ALA A 102 -6.77 8.25 -21.81
N ASP A 103 -7.64 9.16 -21.45
CA ASP A 103 -8.00 10.29 -22.29
C ASP A 103 -6.88 11.35 -22.35
N ARG A 104 -7.12 12.48 -23.03
CA ARG A 104 -6.15 13.59 -23.14
C ARG A 104 -5.84 14.28 -21.82
N LEU A 105 -6.69 14.12 -20.81
CA LEU A 105 -6.52 14.63 -19.45
C LEU A 105 -5.87 13.60 -18.53
N GLY A 106 -5.55 12.41 -19.04
CA GLY A 106 -4.97 11.32 -18.27
C GLY A 106 -5.97 10.55 -17.42
N ILE A 107 -7.27 10.73 -17.62
CA ILE A 107 -8.31 9.96 -16.92
C ILE A 107 -8.45 8.60 -17.59
N VAL A 108 -8.35 7.55 -16.79
CA VAL A 108 -8.42 6.16 -17.26
C VAL A 108 -9.86 5.69 -17.28
N GLU A 109 -10.28 5.10 -18.42
CA GLU A 109 -11.58 4.48 -18.55
C GLU A 109 -11.56 3.05 -18.03
N ILE A 110 -12.36 2.75 -17.00
CA ILE A 110 -12.51 1.43 -16.41
C ILE A 110 -13.82 0.79 -16.89
N LYS A 111 -13.70 -0.36 -17.58
CA LYS A 111 -14.84 -1.15 -18.05
C LYS A 111 -15.15 -2.32 -17.13
N GLU A 112 -14.11 -2.98 -16.63
CA GLU A 112 -14.18 -4.18 -15.79
C GLU A 112 -13.46 -3.91 -14.47
N PRO A 113 -14.12 -3.30 -13.46
CA PRO A 113 -13.45 -2.90 -12.21
C PRO A 113 -12.75 -4.05 -11.50
N GLN A 114 -13.37 -5.24 -11.45
CA GLN A 114 -12.82 -6.41 -10.76
C GLN A 114 -11.59 -7.02 -11.44
N GLN A 115 -11.34 -6.65 -12.68
CA GLN A 115 -10.18 -7.08 -13.47
C GLN A 115 -9.24 -5.92 -13.79
N SER A 116 -9.37 -4.81 -13.09
CA SER A 116 -8.57 -3.61 -13.33
C SER A 116 -7.81 -3.17 -12.10
N ALA A 117 -6.59 -2.67 -12.29
CA ALA A 117 -5.81 -1.99 -11.27
C ALA A 117 -5.65 -0.52 -11.64
N LEU A 118 -5.83 0.37 -10.65
CA LEU A 118 -5.75 1.81 -10.85
C LEU A 118 -5.28 2.51 -9.58
N GLN A 119 -4.24 3.33 -9.68
CA GLN A 119 -3.88 4.28 -8.64
C GLN A 119 -4.86 5.45 -8.64
N VAL A 120 -5.55 5.67 -7.51
CA VAL A 120 -6.47 6.83 -7.36
C VAL A 120 -5.71 8.15 -7.48
N ALA A 121 -4.53 8.26 -6.90
CA ALA A 121 -3.60 9.35 -7.11
C ALA A 121 -2.39 8.80 -7.87
N ASN A 122 -2.37 9.01 -9.18
CA ASN A 122 -1.34 8.42 -10.03
C ASN A 122 0.03 9.04 -9.76
N SER A 123 1.02 8.20 -9.44
CA SER A 123 2.36 8.63 -9.05
C SER A 123 3.16 9.30 -10.17
N GLU A 124 2.90 8.91 -11.42
CA GLU A 124 3.67 9.38 -12.57
C GLU A 124 3.12 10.69 -13.14
N THR A 125 1.81 10.90 -13.03
CA THR A 125 1.13 12.04 -13.64
C THR A 125 0.60 13.06 -12.63
N GLY A 126 0.44 12.69 -11.36
CA GLY A 126 -0.21 13.49 -10.33
C GLY A 126 -1.74 13.62 -10.50
N ILE A 127 -2.33 12.91 -11.45
CA ILE A 127 -3.76 12.99 -11.73
C ILE A 127 -4.54 12.17 -10.73
N LEU A 128 -5.60 12.78 -10.19
CA LEU A 128 -6.58 12.07 -9.36
C LEU A 128 -7.60 11.39 -10.26
N GLN A 129 -7.65 10.08 -10.18
CA GLN A 129 -8.61 9.24 -10.90
C GLN A 129 -9.95 9.20 -10.17
N LYS A 130 -11.02 8.91 -10.89
CA LYS A 130 -12.31 8.66 -10.24
C LYS A 130 -12.26 7.34 -9.48
N HIS A 131 -12.71 7.37 -8.23
CA HIS A 131 -12.83 6.12 -7.47
C HIS A 131 -13.91 5.23 -8.10
N VAL A 132 -13.57 3.96 -8.32
CA VAL A 132 -14.47 2.94 -8.83
C VAL A 132 -14.51 1.79 -7.83
N GLN A 133 -15.71 1.38 -7.39
CA GLN A 133 -15.86 0.29 -6.44
C GLN A 133 -15.42 -1.04 -7.08
N GLY A 134 -14.71 -1.88 -6.32
CA GLY A 134 -14.27 -3.21 -6.74
C GLY A 134 -13.02 -3.22 -7.61
N ILE A 135 -12.30 -2.09 -7.71
CA ILE A 135 -11.00 -2.00 -8.39
C ILE A 135 -9.86 -2.43 -7.44
N TRP A 136 -8.78 -2.94 -8.01
CA TRP A 136 -7.55 -3.34 -7.28
C TRP A 136 -6.64 -2.15 -7.01
#